data_6e3c0655b2c736c73cebb4b241579406
#
_entry.id   6e3c0655b2c736c73cebb4b241579406
#
_cell.length_a   1.000
_cell.length_b   1.000
_cell.length_c   1.000
_cell.angle_alpha   90.00
_cell.angle_beta   90.00
_cell.angle_gamma   90.00
#
_symmetry.space_group_name_H-M   'P 1'
#
loop_
_entity.id
_entity.type
_entity.pdbx_description
1 polymer ?
#
loop_
_entity_poly.entity_id
_entity_poly.type
_entity_poly.pdbx_seq_one_letter_code
_entity_poly.pdbx_strand_id
1 'polypeptide(L)'
;QSAQASGQVVPLSVEAIALLQAVQGILIAPLINSLFTFGEELGWRAYLQPRLMPLGPRRALLLMGAIWGLWHWPVIAMGHNYGLDYPGAPWTGVLMMCWFTLVVGIFLGWTALRSQSVWPAVIGHAALNGIAGLAIFFAQDKPNPLLGPMPVGIIGSAGFALVALLILLTPRALAAPAGMAAGTSVPADPAS
;
A
#
# COMPACT_ATOMS: atom_id res chain seq x y z
N GLN A 1 -5.17 20.77 18.80
CA GLN A 1 -4.50 21.94 19.39
C GLN A 1 -4.00 22.91 18.31
N SER A 2 -3.48 22.45 17.17
CA SER A 2 -3.03 23.34 16.09
C SER A 2 -4.14 24.15 15.41
N ALA A 3 -5.37 23.65 15.39
CA ALA A 3 -6.52 24.37 14.83
C ALA A 3 -7.01 25.54 15.71
N GLN A 4 -6.77 25.44 17.02
CA GLN A 4 -7.11 26.53 17.97
C GLN A 4 -6.10 27.70 17.93
N ALA A 5 -4.86 27.42 17.51
CA ALA A 5 -3.83 28.45 17.44
C ALA A 5 -4.03 29.45 16.26
N SER A 6 -4.85 29.11 15.27
CA SER A 6 -5.13 29.95 14.10
C SER A 6 -6.34 30.89 14.25
N GLY A 7 -7.05 30.86 15.39
CA GLY A 7 -8.25 31.65 15.61
C GLY A 7 -9.46 31.26 14.74
N GLN A 8 -9.36 30.19 13.96
CA GLN A 8 -10.47 29.64 13.20
C GLN A 8 -11.34 28.79 14.13
N VAL A 9 -12.59 29.17 14.29
CA VAL A 9 -13.60 28.35 14.94
C VAL A 9 -13.89 27.17 14.04
N VAL A 10 -13.32 25.99 14.33
CA VAL A 10 -13.70 24.75 13.66
C VAL A 10 -15.03 24.31 14.23
N PRO A 11 -16.13 24.34 13.45
CA PRO A 11 -17.50 24.12 13.97
C PRO A 11 -17.75 22.65 14.38
N LEU A 12 -16.78 21.75 14.15
CA LEU A 12 -16.89 20.32 14.46
C LEU A 12 -15.88 19.91 15.54
N SER A 13 -16.25 18.96 16.38
CA SER A 13 -15.31 18.35 17.32
C SER A 13 -14.27 17.50 16.60
N VAL A 14 -13.13 17.23 17.26
CA VAL A 14 -12.06 16.38 16.68
C VAL A 14 -12.58 14.99 16.35
N GLU A 15 -13.45 14.44 17.20
CA GLU A 15 -14.08 13.14 16.99
C GLU A 15 -14.99 13.14 15.75
N ALA A 16 -15.76 14.21 15.55
CA ALA A 16 -16.61 14.37 14.37
C ALA A 16 -15.76 14.48 13.08
N ILE A 17 -14.67 15.22 13.12
CA ILE A 17 -13.73 15.33 12.00
C ILE A 17 -13.09 13.97 11.70
N ALA A 18 -12.64 13.25 12.73
CA ALA A 18 -12.05 11.92 12.59
C ALA A 18 -13.05 10.91 12.01
N LEU A 19 -14.32 10.95 12.47
CA LEU A 19 -15.38 10.10 11.92
C LEU A 19 -15.66 10.41 10.45
N LEU A 20 -15.78 11.70 10.10
CA LEU A 20 -15.97 12.12 8.72
C LEU A 20 -14.80 11.67 7.82
N GLN A 21 -13.58 11.81 8.31
CA GLN A 21 -12.38 11.36 7.60
C GLN A 21 -12.35 9.83 7.41
N ALA A 22 -12.76 9.08 8.44
CA ALA A 22 -12.86 7.62 8.35
C ALA A 22 -13.93 7.19 7.33
N VAL A 23 -15.12 7.80 7.38
CA VAL A 23 -16.20 7.54 6.41
C VAL A 23 -15.76 7.91 5.00
N GLN A 24 -15.16 9.08 4.82
CA GLN A 24 -14.64 9.52 3.54
C GLN A 24 -13.55 8.56 3.01
N GLY A 25 -12.62 8.14 3.87
CA GLY A 25 -11.53 7.23 3.50
C GLY A 25 -12.02 5.82 3.12
N ILE A 26 -13.07 5.32 3.78
CA ILE A 26 -13.59 3.97 3.55
C ILE A 26 -14.58 3.92 2.37
N LEU A 27 -15.43 4.94 2.20
CA LEU A 27 -16.52 4.91 1.22
C LEU A 27 -16.23 5.73 -0.03
N ILE A 28 -15.72 6.96 0.12
CA ILE A 28 -15.57 7.92 -0.98
C ILE A 28 -14.19 7.79 -1.64
N ALA A 29 -13.13 7.72 -0.82
CA ALA A 29 -11.77 7.65 -1.33
C ALA A 29 -11.51 6.44 -2.23
N PRO A 30 -12.03 5.22 -1.95
CA PRO A 30 -11.91 4.10 -2.88
C PRO A 30 -12.51 4.37 -4.25
N LEU A 31 -13.58 5.15 -4.35
CA LEU A 31 -14.20 5.49 -5.62
C LEU A 31 -13.37 6.52 -6.40
N ILE A 32 -12.98 7.62 -5.74
CA ILE A 32 -12.28 8.73 -6.40
C ILE A 32 -10.80 8.38 -6.62
N ASN A 33 -10.11 7.91 -5.57
CA ASN A 33 -8.69 7.59 -5.65
C ASN A 33 -8.41 6.40 -6.56
N SER A 34 -9.40 5.51 -6.79
CA SER A 34 -9.23 4.39 -7.71
C SER A 34 -8.89 4.82 -9.13
N LEU A 35 -9.30 6.01 -9.56
CA LEU A 35 -8.91 6.55 -10.88
C LEU A 35 -7.39 6.75 -10.97
N PHE A 36 -6.76 7.19 -9.89
CA PHE A 36 -5.31 7.42 -9.82
C PHE A 36 -4.55 6.13 -9.52
N THR A 37 -5.00 5.39 -8.50
CA THR A 37 -4.34 4.14 -8.10
C THR A 37 -4.48 3.04 -9.15
N PHE A 38 -5.51 3.09 -10.02
CA PHE A 38 -5.62 2.16 -11.14
C PHE A 38 -4.40 2.24 -12.07
N GLY A 39 -3.91 3.45 -12.38
CA GLY A 39 -2.72 3.60 -13.21
C GLY A 39 -1.48 2.94 -12.59
N GLU A 40 -1.28 3.13 -11.28
CA GLU A 40 -0.19 2.49 -10.55
C GLU A 40 -0.36 0.96 -10.49
N GLU A 41 -1.54 0.48 -10.12
CA GLU A 41 -1.80 -0.95 -9.98
C GLU A 41 -1.79 -1.69 -11.32
N LEU A 42 -2.14 -1.01 -12.42
CA LEU A 42 -1.97 -1.54 -13.78
C LEU A 42 -0.48 -1.82 -14.05
N GLY A 43 0.39 -0.90 -13.66
CA GLY A 43 1.84 -1.08 -13.78
C GLY A 43 2.37 -2.17 -12.85
N TRP A 44 2.01 -2.11 -11.56
CA TRP A 44 2.57 -3.00 -10.55
C TRP A 44 1.96 -4.40 -10.60
N ARG A 45 0.64 -4.53 -10.53
CA ARG A 45 -0.04 -5.83 -10.36
C ARG A 45 -0.46 -6.48 -11.65
N ALA A 46 -0.88 -5.69 -12.65
CA ALA A 46 -1.25 -6.27 -13.94
C ALA A 46 -0.06 -6.49 -14.88
N TYR A 47 0.97 -5.65 -14.82
CA TYR A 47 2.11 -5.75 -15.73
C TYR A 47 3.36 -6.37 -15.10
N LEU A 48 3.92 -5.77 -14.03
CA LEU A 48 5.22 -6.17 -13.48
C LEU A 48 5.12 -7.48 -12.68
N GLN A 49 4.12 -7.61 -11.83
CA GLN A 49 3.97 -8.79 -10.97
C GLN A 49 3.94 -10.11 -11.78
N PRO A 50 3.12 -10.26 -12.84
CA PRO A 50 3.13 -11.49 -13.66
C PRO A 50 4.50 -11.78 -14.27
N ARG A 51 5.26 -10.75 -14.65
CA ARG A 51 6.60 -10.91 -15.24
C ARG A 51 7.66 -11.33 -14.23
N LEU A 52 7.45 -11.02 -12.97
CA LEU A 52 8.32 -11.47 -11.88
C LEU A 52 7.95 -12.86 -11.35
N MET A 53 6.73 -13.35 -11.61
CA MET A 53 6.27 -14.66 -11.11
C MET A 53 7.16 -15.85 -11.46
N PRO A 54 7.88 -15.92 -12.62
CA PRO A 54 8.84 -16.97 -12.89
C PRO A 54 9.98 -17.08 -11.86
N LEU A 55 10.27 -16.02 -11.09
CA LEU A 55 11.23 -16.05 -9.99
C LEU A 55 10.68 -16.76 -8.72
N GLY A 56 9.44 -17.17 -8.77
CA GLY A 56 8.65 -17.67 -7.65
C GLY A 56 7.88 -16.55 -6.93
N PRO A 57 6.67 -16.83 -6.42
CA PRO A 57 5.74 -15.81 -5.94
C PRO A 57 6.29 -14.97 -4.78
N ARG A 58 7.05 -15.58 -3.84
CA ARG A 58 7.67 -14.84 -2.74
C ARG A 58 8.67 -13.81 -3.25
N ARG A 59 9.59 -14.22 -4.13
CA ARG A 59 10.61 -13.32 -4.70
C ARG A 59 9.97 -12.24 -5.55
N ALA A 60 8.94 -12.57 -6.31
CA ALA A 60 8.20 -11.62 -7.14
C ALA A 60 7.58 -10.51 -6.28
N LEU A 61 6.87 -10.84 -5.19
CA LEU A 61 6.26 -9.85 -4.32
C LEU A 61 7.28 -9.00 -3.58
N LEU A 62 8.35 -9.60 -3.08
CA LEU A 62 9.44 -8.87 -2.40
C LEU A 62 10.12 -7.89 -3.35
N LEU A 63 10.49 -8.35 -4.54
CA LEU A 63 11.17 -7.51 -5.54
C LEU A 63 10.27 -6.38 -6.02
N MET A 64 8.99 -6.67 -6.29
CA MET A 64 8.02 -5.66 -6.69
C MET A 64 7.84 -4.58 -5.61
N GLY A 65 7.72 -4.97 -4.33
CA GLY A 65 7.61 -4.02 -3.22
C GLY A 65 8.84 -3.13 -3.09
N ALA A 66 10.05 -3.70 -3.25
CA ALA A 66 11.30 -2.95 -3.23
C ALA A 66 11.40 -1.95 -4.41
N ILE A 67 11.06 -2.38 -5.62
CA ILE A 67 11.05 -1.51 -6.81
C ILE A 67 10.05 -0.37 -6.62
N TRP A 68 8.85 -0.66 -6.11
CA TRP A 68 7.82 0.34 -5.84
C TRP A 68 8.28 1.37 -4.79
N GLY A 69 9.00 0.95 -3.76
CA GLY A 69 9.59 1.85 -2.78
C GLY A 69 10.65 2.77 -3.36
N LEU A 70 11.55 2.22 -4.17
CA LEU A 70 12.58 2.99 -4.87
C LEU A 70 11.96 3.98 -5.87
N TRP A 71 10.86 3.62 -6.52
CA TRP A 71 10.13 4.52 -7.42
C TRP A 71 9.63 5.79 -6.72
N HIS A 72 9.34 5.73 -5.41
CA HIS A 72 8.96 6.89 -4.61
C HIS A 72 10.14 7.80 -4.22
N TRP A 73 11.39 7.36 -4.41
CA TRP A 73 12.56 8.13 -3.96
C TRP A 73 12.54 9.61 -4.35
N PRO A 74 12.28 10.02 -5.61
CA PRO A 74 12.34 11.45 -5.95
C PRO A 74 11.37 12.31 -5.12
N VAL A 75 10.13 11.84 -4.93
CA VAL A 75 9.12 12.57 -4.16
C VAL A 75 9.40 12.54 -2.66
N ILE A 76 9.98 11.45 -2.13
CA ILE A 76 10.43 11.39 -0.73
C ILE A 76 11.59 12.38 -0.50
N ALA A 77 12.52 12.50 -1.44
CA ALA A 77 13.61 13.48 -1.37
C ALA A 77 13.11 14.93 -1.41
N MET A 78 11.91 15.15 -1.94
CA MET A 78 11.21 16.44 -1.91
C MET A 78 10.36 16.66 -0.64
N GLY A 79 10.34 15.70 0.29
CA GLY A 79 9.62 15.79 1.57
C GLY A 79 8.23 15.13 1.56
N HIS A 80 7.85 14.40 0.52
CA HIS A 80 6.57 13.70 0.49
C HIS A 80 6.49 12.68 1.64
N ASN A 81 5.34 12.57 2.30
CA ASN A 81 5.01 11.71 3.45
C ASN A 81 5.76 12.02 4.75
N TYR A 82 7.06 12.34 4.71
CA TYR A 82 7.89 12.43 5.92
C TYR A 82 8.33 13.85 6.26
N GLY A 83 8.21 14.82 5.32
CA GLY A 83 8.88 16.11 5.42
C GLY A 83 10.40 15.95 5.20
N LEU A 84 11.18 16.90 5.70
CA LEU A 84 12.65 16.87 5.65
C LEU A 84 13.28 17.13 7.01
N ASP A 85 12.46 17.30 8.06
CA ASP A 85 12.87 17.60 9.43
C ASP A 85 12.84 16.32 10.29
N TYR A 86 13.77 15.39 9.99
CA TYR A 86 13.98 14.15 10.75
C TYR A 86 15.41 13.63 10.56
N PRO A 87 15.92 12.81 11.50
CA PRO A 87 17.29 12.31 11.43
C PRO A 87 17.56 11.47 10.18
N GLY A 88 18.61 11.85 9.43
CA GLY A 88 19.01 11.14 8.21
C GLY A 88 18.15 11.40 6.98
N ALA A 89 17.34 12.48 6.97
CA ALA A 89 16.60 12.88 5.79
C ALA A 89 17.52 13.18 4.60
N PRO A 90 17.12 12.84 3.35
CA PRO A 90 15.88 12.13 3.00
C PRO A 90 16.03 10.59 3.04
N TRP A 91 17.24 10.05 3.29
CA TRP A 91 17.58 8.64 3.09
C TRP A 91 16.84 7.68 4.00
N THR A 92 16.69 8.02 5.28
CA THR A 92 15.91 7.19 6.21
C THR A 92 14.43 7.18 5.83
N GLY A 93 13.90 8.26 5.24
CA GLY A 93 12.56 8.28 4.67
C GLY A 93 12.42 7.38 3.44
N VAL A 94 13.43 7.36 2.54
CA VAL A 94 13.46 6.43 1.40
C VAL A 94 13.45 4.97 1.87
N LEU A 95 14.25 4.63 2.88
CA LEU A 95 14.26 3.28 3.46
C LEU A 95 12.91 2.93 4.10
N MET A 96 12.31 3.90 4.78
CA MET A 96 11.00 3.74 5.40
C MET A 96 9.90 3.52 4.35
N MET A 97 9.98 4.25 3.24
CA MET A 97 9.06 4.05 2.11
C MET A 97 9.24 2.67 1.46
N CYS A 98 10.48 2.21 1.31
CA CYS A 98 10.74 0.84 0.84
C CYS A 98 10.16 -0.21 1.81
N TRP A 99 10.27 -0.02 3.10
CA TRP A 99 9.61 -0.88 4.10
C TRP A 99 8.09 -0.89 3.92
N PHE A 100 7.47 0.29 3.86
CA PHE A 100 6.02 0.44 3.72
C PHE A 100 5.50 -0.22 2.44
N THR A 101 6.11 0.10 1.30
CA THR A 101 5.72 -0.47 0.01
C THR A 101 5.99 -1.97 -0.08
N LEU A 102 6.98 -2.48 0.66
CA LEU A 102 7.23 -3.91 0.77
C LEU A 102 6.05 -4.61 1.44
N VAL A 103 5.68 -4.17 2.65
CA VAL A 103 4.64 -4.87 3.42
C VAL A 103 3.25 -4.69 2.82
N VAL A 104 2.91 -3.48 2.37
CA VAL A 104 1.65 -3.22 1.66
C VAL A 104 1.64 -3.87 0.29
N GLY A 105 2.78 -3.83 -0.43
CA GLY A 105 2.95 -4.44 -1.73
C GLY A 105 2.73 -5.95 -1.74
N ILE A 106 3.19 -6.66 -0.69
CA ILE A 106 2.91 -8.09 -0.50
C ILE A 106 1.42 -8.33 -0.32
N PHE A 107 0.75 -7.53 0.52
CA PHE A 107 -0.70 -7.65 0.75
C PHE A 107 -1.50 -7.41 -0.53
N LEU A 108 -1.28 -6.27 -1.21
CA LEU A 108 -1.99 -5.93 -2.45
C LEU A 108 -1.65 -6.92 -3.58
N GLY A 109 -0.40 -7.35 -3.69
CA GLY A 109 0.01 -8.35 -4.66
C GLY A 109 -0.63 -9.72 -4.40
N TRP A 110 -0.78 -10.11 -3.15
CA TRP A 110 -1.51 -11.31 -2.75
C TRP A 110 -3.01 -11.22 -3.10
N THR A 111 -3.66 -10.07 -2.83
CA THR A 111 -5.08 -9.89 -3.21
C THR A 111 -5.28 -10.01 -4.72
N ALA A 112 -4.39 -9.43 -5.53
CA ALA A 112 -4.43 -9.55 -6.98
C ALA A 112 -4.22 -11.00 -7.45
N LEU A 113 -3.27 -11.73 -6.85
CA LEU A 113 -3.04 -13.16 -7.15
C LEU A 113 -4.25 -14.04 -6.80
N ARG A 114 -4.87 -13.78 -5.66
CA ARG A 114 -6.00 -14.61 -5.18
C ARG A 114 -7.29 -14.36 -5.94
N SER A 115 -7.54 -13.11 -6.30
CA SER A 115 -8.74 -12.71 -7.05
C SER A 115 -8.61 -12.84 -8.57
N GLN A 116 -7.38 -13.03 -9.07
CA GLN A 116 -7.07 -12.97 -10.51
C GLN A 116 -7.52 -11.64 -11.15
N SER A 117 -7.47 -10.58 -10.37
CA SER A 117 -7.94 -9.26 -10.75
C SER A 117 -7.08 -8.17 -10.09
N VAL A 118 -6.87 -7.07 -10.81
CA VAL A 118 -6.20 -5.88 -10.27
C VAL A 118 -7.09 -5.08 -9.32
N TRP A 119 -8.41 -5.20 -9.44
CA TRP A 119 -9.36 -4.35 -8.73
C TRP A 119 -9.28 -4.39 -7.20
N PRO A 120 -9.12 -5.54 -6.54
CA PRO A 120 -8.93 -5.54 -5.08
C PRO A 120 -7.69 -4.77 -4.63
N ALA A 121 -6.61 -4.80 -5.42
CA ALA A 121 -5.41 -4.00 -5.15
C ALA A 121 -5.68 -2.51 -5.37
N VAL A 122 -6.36 -2.14 -6.45
CA VAL A 122 -6.76 -0.75 -6.74
C VAL A 122 -7.59 -0.16 -5.61
N ILE A 123 -8.64 -0.87 -5.18
CA ILE A 123 -9.55 -0.41 -4.12
C ILE A 123 -8.80 -0.34 -2.79
N GLY A 124 -8.00 -1.35 -2.45
CA GLY A 124 -7.21 -1.38 -1.22
C GLY A 124 -6.18 -0.25 -1.16
N HIS A 125 -5.48 0.02 -2.26
CA HIS A 125 -4.54 1.14 -2.39
C HIS A 125 -5.26 2.49 -2.26
N ALA A 126 -6.40 2.65 -2.94
CA ALA A 126 -7.21 3.86 -2.89
C ALA A 126 -7.74 4.15 -1.48
N ALA A 127 -8.22 3.12 -0.77
CA ALA A 127 -8.67 3.23 0.62
C ALA A 127 -7.52 3.63 1.55
N LEU A 128 -6.35 3.01 1.39
CA LEU A 128 -5.15 3.31 2.18
C LEU A 128 -4.74 4.77 2.02
N ASN A 129 -4.71 5.28 0.78
CA ASN A 129 -4.44 6.70 0.51
C ASN A 129 -5.51 7.61 1.14
N GLY A 130 -6.77 7.17 1.16
CA GLY A 130 -7.87 7.94 1.74
C GLY A 130 -7.81 8.09 3.26
N ILE A 131 -7.30 7.08 3.97
CA ILE A 131 -7.18 7.09 5.44
C ILE A 131 -5.80 7.51 5.93
N ALA A 132 -4.86 7.80 5.04
CA ALA A 132 -3.46 8.03 5.41
C ALA A 132 -3.28 9.13 6.46
N GLY A 133 -4.08 10.21 6.41
CA GLY A 133 -4.04 11.32 7.37
C GLY A 133 -4.80 11.09 8.67
N LEU A 134 -5.60 10.03 8.79
CA LEU A 134 -6.52 9.84 9.93
C LEU A 134 -5.81 9.80 11.28
N ALA A 135 -4.67 9.14 11.36
CA ALA A 135 -3.94 8.96 12.61
C ALA A 135 -3.40 10.28 13.22
N ILE A 136 -3.23 11.34 12.42
CA ILE A 136 -2.78 12.65 12.90
C ILE A 136 -3.79 13.28 13.85
N PHE A 137 -5.10 13.06 13.64
CA PHE A 137 -6.15 13.63 14.49
C PHE A 137 -6.09 13.14 15.94
N PHE A 138 -5.47 11.98 16.16
CA PHE A 138 -5.31 11.37 17.50
C PHE A 138 -3.93 11.62 18.11
N ALA A 139 -3.01 12.26 17.38
CA ALA A 139 -1.69 12.61 17.90
C ALA A 139 -1.78 13.87 18.78
N GLN A 140 -1.22 13.82 19.98
CA GLN A 140 -1.18 14.97 20.90
C GLN A 140 -0.09 15.97 20.53
N ASP A 141 1.02 15.47 19.99
CA ASP A 141 2.18 16.25 19.57
C ASP A 141 2.54 15.95 18.11
N LYS A 142 3.56 16.66 17.56
CA LYS A 142 4.10 16.35 16.24
C LYS A 142 4.72 14.95 16.25
N PRO A 143 4.10 13.94 15.60
CA PRO A 143 4.60 12.58 15.68
C PRO A 143 5.93 12.46 14.91
N ASN A 144 6.77 11.52 15.34
CA ASN A 144 7.95 11.15 14.58
C ASN A 144 7.51 10.53 13.24
N PRO A 145 7.90 11.09 12.08
CA PRO A 145 7.38 10.66 10.79
C PRO A 145 7.81 9.24 10.40
N LEU A 146 8.94 8.75 10.94
CA LEU A 146 9.43 7.40 10.64
C LEU A 146 8.79 6.34 11.52
N LEU A 147 8.46 6.69 12.78
CA LEU A 147 7.81 5.74 13.70
C LEU A 147 6.30 5.66 13.47
N GLY A 148 5.68 6.73 13.10
CA GLY A 148 4.23 6.78 12.89
C GLY A 148 3.54 7.64 13.95
N PRO A 149 2.20 7.69 14.01
CA PRO A 149 1.19 6.63 13.70
C PRO A 149 0.72 6.54 12.25
N MET A 150 1.25 7.35 11.35
CA MET A 150 0.86 7.30 9.93
C MET A 150 1.14 5.91 9.33
N PRO A 151 0.33 5.44 8.35
CA PRO A 151 0.53 4.14 7.70
C PRO A 151 1.94 3.93 7.16
N VAL A 152 2.58 4.99 6.68
CA VAL A 152 3.94 4.98 6.14
C VAL A 152 5.04 4.84 7.22
N GLY A 153 4.71 4.91 8.51
CA GLY A 153 5.65 4.68 9.62
C GLY A 153 5.63 3.23 10.11
N ILE A 154 6.60 2.88 10.96
CA ILE A 154 6.77 1.52 11.52
C ILE A 154 5.51 1.08 12.27
N ILE A 155 5.01 1.90 13.19
CA ILE A 155 3.85 1.56 14.02
C ILE A 155 2.60 1.47 13.17
N GLY A 156 2.35 2.45 12.30
CA GLY A 156 1.18 2.47 11.42
C GLY A 156 1.14 1.32 10.42
N SER A 157 2.32 0.83 9.97
CA SER A 157 2.41 -0.31 9.05
C SER A 157 2.50 -1.68 9.73
N ALA A 158 2.53 -1.75 11.08
CA ALA A 158 2.76 -3.01 11.81
C ALA A 158 1.72 -4.10 11.48
N GLY A 159 0.44 -3.72 11.31
CA GLY A 159 -0.60 -4.65 10.89
C GLY A 159 -0.34 -5.24 9.50
N PHE A 160 0.09 -4.41 8.55
CA PHE A 160 0.48 -4.89 7.22
C PHE A 160 1.74 -5.76 7.27
N ALA A 161 2.70 -5.46 8.14
CA ALA A 161 3.88 -6.28 8.34
C ALA A 161 3.51 -7.68 8.86
N LEU A 162 2.60 -7.77 9.82
CA LEU A 162 2.09 -9.05 10.32
C LEU A 162 1.40 -9.84 9.20
N VAL A 163 0.50 -9.21 8.46
CA VAL A 163 -0.22 -9.86 7.36
C VAL A 163 0.74 -10.31 6.26
N ALA A 164 1.70 -9.47 5.88
CA ALA A 164 2.73 -9.81 4.89
C ALA A 164 3.57 -11.01 5.34
N LEU A 165 3.96 -11.06 6.62
CA LEU A 165 4.67 -12.19 7.18
C LEU A 165 3.83 -13.48 7.11
N LEU A 166 2.56 -13.43 7.50
CA LEU A 166 1.65 -14.57 7.41
C LEU A 166 1.49 -15.07 5.97
N ILE A 167 1.34 -14.16 5.00
CA ILE A 167 1.28 -14.50 3.57
C ILE A 167 2.56 -15.21 3.12
N LEU A 168 3.72 -14.67 3.48
CA LEU A 168 5.02 -15.25 3.08
C LEU A 168 5.30 -16.60 3.74
N LEU A 169 4.88 -16.80 4.99
CA LEU A 169 5.11 -18.05 5.72
C LEU A 169 4.09 -19.14 5.36
N THR A 170 2.94 -18.78 4.78
CA THR A 170 1.90 -19.74 4.41
C THR A 170 2.06 -20.18 2.94
N PRO A 171 2.58 -21.39 2.64
CA PRO A 171 2.82 -21.82 1.26
C PRO A 171 1.59 -21.78 0.37
N ARG A 172 0.41 -22.16 0.93
CA ARG A 172 -0.86 -22.17 0.21
C ARG A 172 -1.41 -20.77 -0.10
N ALA A 173 -1.00 -19.74 0.64
CA ALA A 173 -1.44 -18.36 0.38
C ALA A 173 -0.99 -17.87 -1.00
N LEU A 174 0.17 -18.31 -1.45
CA LEU A 174 0.81 -17.92 -2.71
C LEU A 174 0.68 -18.98 -3.82
N ALA A 175 -0.05 -20.07 -3.57
CA ALA A 175 -0.35 -21.06 -4.61
C ALA A 175 -1.32 -20.48 -5.64
N ALA A 176 -1.13 -20.83 -6.91
CA ALA A 176 -2.08 -20.48 -7.95
C ALA A 176 -3.48 -21.04 -7.61
N PRO A 177 -4.57 -20.30 -7.90
CA PRO A 177 -5.92 -20.84 -7.76
C PRO A 177 -6.09 -22.13 -8.57
N ALA A 178 -6.79 -23.11 -8.00
CA ALA A 178 -6.89 -24.48 -8.54
C ALA A 178 -7.44 -24.59 -9.98
N GLY A 179 -8.06 -23.53 -10.53
CA GLY A 179 -8.58 -23.52 -11.90
C GLY A 179 -7.57 -23.22 -13.00
N MET A 180 -6.35 -22.77 -12.68
CA MET A 180 -5.36 -22.41 -13.71
C MET A 180 -4.45 -23.57 -14.15
N ALA A 181 -4.37 -24.63 -13.36
CA ALA A 181 -3.52 -25.80 -13.68
C ALA A 181 -4.11 -26.66 -14.82
N ALA A 182 -5.38 -26.50 -15.17
CA ALA A 182 -6.09 -27.31 -16.16
C ALA A 182 -6.10 -26.73 -17.59
N GLY A 183 -5.63 -25.49 -17.79
CA GLY A 183 -5.80 -24.73 -19.05
C GLY A 183 -4.60 -24.73 -20.01
N THR A 184 -3.47 -25.39 -19.70
CA THR A 184 -2.25 -25.34 -20.55
C THR A 184 -1.96 -26.61 -21.34
N SER A 185 -2.89 -27.56 -21.44
CA SER A 185 -2.80 -28.58 -22.46
C SER A 185 -3.35 -28.02 -23.77
N VAL A 186 -2.48 -27.38 -24.56
CA VAL A 186 -2.74 -27.18 -26.00
C VAL A 186 -2.93 -28.56 -26.57
N PRO A 187 -4.09 -28.86 -27.23
CA PRO A 187 -4.22 -30.13 -27.94
C PRO A 187 -3.08 -30.22 -28.95
N ALA A 188 -2.35 -31.35 -28.95
CA ALA A 188 -1.41 -31.62 -30.01
C ALA A 188 -2.17 -31.61 -31.34
N ASP A 189 -1.68 -30.80 -32.29
CA ASP A 189 -2.21 -30.74 -33.64
C ASP A 189 -2.13 -32.17 -34.26
N PRO A 190 -3.24 -32.77 -34.68
CA PRO A 190 -3.21 -34.12 -35.24
C PRO A 190 -2.67 -34.20 -36.68
N ALA A 191 -2.01 -33.14 -37.16
CA ALA A 191 -1.43 -33.09 -38.52
C ALA A 191 0.08 -32.88 -38.50
N SER A 192 0.86 -33.91 -38.05
CA SER A 192 2.28 -34.05 -38.35
C SER A 192 2.63 -35.51 -38.54
#